data_4ad5e1de4ccf5100c5d50a5ebf7d7491
#
_entry.id   4ad5e1de4ccf5100c5d50a5ebf7d7491
#
_cell.length_a   1.000
_cell.length_b   1.000
_cell.length_c   1.000
_cell.angle_alpha   90.00
_cell.angle_beta   90.00
_cell.angle_gamma   90.00
#
_symmetry.space_group_name_H-M   'P 1'
#
loop_
_entity.id
_entity.type
_entity.pdbx_description
1 polymer ?
#
loop_
_entity_poly.entity_id
_entity_poly.type
_entity_poly.pdbx_seq_one_letter_code
_entity_poly.pdbx_strand_id
1 'polypeptide(L)'
;MDNALEFVNSRLGTHEYWDKFYDEELTNFEKNGGEGEIWFGRLCEAKMVEFLIKKASKDAIICDIGTGNGSVLRKLSNCGFLNLFGIDYSYKAIELAKNISSKNYSNNKIKFLLANISEDKLESELKGKFDILLDKGTFDAISLTNKSDLDDEIPRNELINLLENELLCFDCELPTNNNFEFGGCKGNTYIGCVFKWRG
;
A
#
# COMPACT_ATOMS: atom_id res chain seq x y z
N MET A 1 -4.77 2.76 42.05
CA MET A 1 -4.19 1.58 41.37
C MET A 1 -4.39 1.80 39.91
N ASP A 2 -3.41 2.45 39.29
CA ASP A 2 -3.47 2.84 37.90
C ASP A 2 -3.18 1.59 37.05
N ASN A 3 -4.21 1.10 36.36
CA ASN A 3 -3.99 0.14 35.28
C ASN A 3 -3.36 0.92 34.11
N ALA A 4 -2.04 0.99 34.07
CA ALA A 4 -1.33 1.31 32.86
C ALA A 4 -1.65 0.18 31.87
N LEU A 5 -2.47 0.48 30.87
CA LEU A 5 -2.61 -0.38 29.69
C LEU A 5 -1.23 -0.48 29.07
N GLU A 6 -0.56 -1.61 29.23
CA GLU A 6 0.65 -1.93 28.45
C GLU A 6 0.26 -1.92 26.98
N PHE A 7 0.66 -0.88 26.26
CA PHE A 7 0.53 -0.83 24.82
C PHE A 7 1.45 -1.89 24.21
N VAL A 8 0.85 -3.00 23.82
CA VAL A 8 1.54 -4.04 23.06
C VAL A 8 1.80 -3.50 21.66
N ASN A 9 3.07 -3.35 21.27
CA ASN A 9 3.45 -3.02 19.90
C ASN A 9 2.66 -3.88 18.91
N SER A 10 1.98 -3.27 17.95
CA SER A 10 1.19 -4.01 16.98
C SER A 10 2.09 -4.88 16.14
N ARG A 11 1.80 -6.19 16.07
CA ARG A 11 2.53 -7.12 15.19
C ARG A 11 2.48 -6.72 13.73
N LEU A 12 1.48 -5.93 13.32
CA LEU A 12 1.32 -5.43 11.95
C LEU A 12 2.45 -4.47 11.52
N GLY A 13 3.23 -3.93 12.46
CA GLY A 13 4.43 -3.14 12.16
C GLY A 13 5.68 -3.99 11.92
N THR A 14 5.64 -5.32 12.01
CA THR A 14 6.82 -6.16 11.96
C THR A 14 6.98 -6.89 10.62
N HIS A 15 8.22 -7.03 10.16
CA HIS A 15 8.56 -7.81 8.97
C HIS A 15 8.13 -9.29 9.13
N GLU A 16 8.35 -9.86 10.32
CA GLU A 16 8.02 -11.26 10.62
C GLU A 16 6.53 -11.55 10.40
N TYR A 17 5.66 -10.63 10.82
CA TYR A 17 4.22 -10.78 10.62
C TYR A 17 3.86 -10.85 9.14
N TRP A 18 4.36 -9.92 8.32
CA TRP A 18 4.01 -9.84 6.90
C TRP A 18 4.63 -10.97 6.09
N ASP A 19 5.85 -11.39 6.39
CA ASP A 19 6.48 -12.53 5.73
C ASP A 19 5.69 -13.81 6.00
N LYS A 20 5.26 -14.05 7.24
CA LYS A 20 4.41 -15.16 7.58
C LYS A 20 3.04 -15.09 6.92
N PHE A 21 2.42 -13.90 6.94
CA PHE A 21 1.12 -13.67 6.32
C PHE A 21 1.17 -14.01 4.82
N TYR A 22 2.14 -13.49 4.08
CA TYR A 22 2.25 -13.77 2.65
C TYR A 22 2.72 -15.19 2.33
N ASP A 23 3.42 -15.87 3.21
CA ASP A 23 3.72 -17.30 3.06
C ASP A 23 2.44 -18.16 3.15
N GLU A 24 1.56 -17.83 4.09
CA GLU A 24 0.24 -18.47 4.22
C GLU A 24 -0.65 -18.17 2.99
N GLU A 25 -0.70 -16.91 2.53
CA GLU A 25 -1.48 -16.50 1.36
C GLU A 25 -0.97 -17.18 0.07
N LEU A 26 0.34 -17.27 -0.12
CA LEU A 26 0.95 -17.98 -1.26
C LEU A 26 0.58 -19.46 -1.24
N THR A 27 0.68 -20.10 -0.08
CA THR A 27 0.28 -21.50 0.11
C THR A 27 -1.21 -21.72 -0.21
N ASN A 28 -2.07 -20.78 0.21
CA ASN A 28 -3.50 -20.83 -0.09
C ASN A 28 -3.79 -20.65 -1.59
N PHE A 29 -3.05 -19.75 -2.24
CA PHE A 29 -3.16 -19.57 -3.68
C PHE A 29 -2.77 -20.83 -4.45
N GLU A 30 -1.68 -21.48 -4.08
CA GLU A 30 -1.20 -22.70 -4.72
C GLU A 30 -2.20 -23.85 -4.58
N LYS A 31 -2.82 -24.00 -3.40
CA LYS A 31 -3.77 -25.08 -3.11
C LYS A 31 -5.16 -24.83 -3.66
N ASN A 32 -5.66 -23.60 -3.54
CA ASN A 32 -7.08 -23.28 -3.73
C ASN A 32 -7.32 -22.22 -4.81
N GLY A 33 -6.27 -21.54 -5.29
CA GLY A 33 -6.39 -20.47 -6.30
C GLY A 33 -6.96 -19.16 -5.75
N GLY A 34 -7.08 -19.01 -4.43
CA GLY A 34 -7.55 -17.77 -3.80
C GLY A 34 -6.52 -16.65 -3.94
N GLU A 35 -6.94 -15.46 -4.35
CA GLU A 35 -6.03 -14.32 -4.57
C GLU A 35 -5.57 -13.62 -3.29
N GLY A 36 -6.04 -14.07 -2.12
CA GLY A 36 -5.67 -13.53 -0.83
C GLY A 36 -6.50 -12.34 -0.38
N GLU A 37 -6.17 -11.83 0.80
CA GLU A 37 -6.88 -10.73 1.43
C GLU A 37 -6.53 -9.38 0.79
N ILE A 38 -7.53 -8.50 0.71
CA ILE A 38 -7.35 -7.11 0.28
C ILE A 38 -7.44 -6.21 1.50
N TRP A 39 -6.30 -5.77 1.97
CA TRP A 39 -6.20 -4.85 3.10
C TRP A 39 -6.92 -3.53 2.83
N PHE A 40 -7.58 -2.97 3.85
CA PHE A 40 -8.54 -1.85 3.76
C PHE A 40 -9.78 -2.12 2.91
N GLY A 41 -9.92 -3.35 2.41
CA GLY A 41 -11.09 -3.82 1.73
C GLY A 41 -11.25 -3.34 0.29
N ARG A 42 -12.17 -4.00 -0.41
CA ARG A 42 -12.43 -3.78 -1.84
C ARG A 42 -12.97 -2.38 -2.15
N LEU A 43 -13.65 -1.74 -1.19
CA LEU A 43 -14.23 -0.43 -1.41
C LEU A 43 -13.16 0.67 -1.45
N CYS A 44 -12.19 0.63 -0.53
CA CYS A 44 -11.05 1.54 -0.53
C CYS A 44 -10.27 1.41 -1.85
N GLU A 45 -9.93 0.18 -2.21
CA GLU A 45 -9.24 -0.11 -3.45
C GLU A 45 -10.00 0.39 -4.69
N ALA A 46 -11.32 0.18 -4.74
CA ALA A 46 -12.14 0.64 -5.86
C ALA A 46 -12.12 2.17 -6.00
N LYS A 47 -12.15 2.90 -4.89
CA LYS A 47 -12.06 4.37 -4.90
C LYS A 47 -10.71 4.87 -5.39
N MET A 48 -9.61 4.23 -4.98
CA MET A 48 -8.28 4.56 -5.50
C MET A 48 -8.22 4.38 -7.03
N VAL A 49 -8.70 3.23 -7.51
CA VAL A 49 -8.75 2.94 -8.95
C VAL A 49 -9.64 3.93 -9.70
N GLU A 50 -10.83 4.24 -9.17
CA GLU A 50 -11.75 5.21 -9.77
C GLU A 50 -11.14 6.61 -9.85
N PHE A 51 -10.43 7.05 -8.80
CA PHE A 51 -9.72 8.31 -8.79
C PHE A 51 -8.68 8.38 -9.91
N LEU A 52 -7.86 7.33 -10.05
CA LEU A 52 -6.83 7.27 -11.08
C LEU A 52 -7.41 7.22 -12.49
N ILE A 53 -8.52 6.52 -12.70
CA ILE A 53 -9.21 6.51 -13.99
C ILE A 53 -9.63 7.92 -14.40
N LYS A 54 -10.07 8.74 -13.45
CA LYS A 54 -10.55 10.11 -13.69
C LYS A 54 -9.44 11.13 -13.84
N LYS A 55 -8.29 10.91 -13.18
CA LYS A 55 -7.27 11.95 -12.98
C LYS A 55 -5.93 11.68 -13.67
N ALA A 56 -5.61 10.42 -13.94
CA ALA A 56 -4.31 10.02 -14.47
C ALA A 56 -4.37 9.64 -15.95
N SER A 57 -3.31 9.95 -16.70
CA SER A 57 -3.10 9.42 -18.04
C SER A 57 -2.88 7.90 -17.97
N LYS A 58 -3.35 7.17 -19.00
CA LYS A 58 -3.10 5.73 -19.11
C LYS A 58 -1.63 5.38 -19.32
N ASP A 59 -0.83 6.34 -19.79
CA ASP A 59 0.60 6.22 -19.97
C ASP A 59 1.41 6.62 -18.72
N ALA A 60 0.74 7.12 -17.66
CA ALA A 60 1.40 7.47 -16.41
C ALA A 60 2.15 6.28 -15.83
N ILE A 61 3.33 6.53 -15.30
CA ILE A 61 4.17 5.53 -14.63
C ILE A 61 3.75 5.48 -13.16
N ILE A 62 3.09 4.39 -12.77
CA ILE A 62 2.48 4.22 -11.45
C ILE A 62 3.25 3.18 -10.64
N CYS A 63 3.61 3.50 -9.41
CA CYS A 63 4.20 2.56 -8.45
C CYS A 63 3.30 2.40 -7.22
N ASP A 64 3.00 1.15 -6.89
CA ASP A 64 2.27 0.74 -5.68
C ASP A 64 3.28 0.28 -4.63
N ILE A 65 3.35 1.01 -3.52
CA ILE A 65 4.28 0.79 -2.42
C ILE A 65 3.67 -0.18 -1.42
N GLY A 66 4.38 -1.27 -1.10
CA GLY A 66 3.81 -2.38 -0.33
C GLY A 66 2.66 -3.03 -1.07
N THR A 67 2.93 -3.42 -2.30
CA THR A 67 1.90 -3.88 -3.25
C THR A 67 1.17 -5.16 -2.82
N GLY A 68 1.74 -5.92 -1.87
CA GLY A 68 1.17 -7.16 -1.38
C GLY A 68 0.87 -8.15 -2.49
N ASN A 69 -0.38 -8.58 -2.61
CA ASN A 69 -0.81 -9.49 -3.67
C ASN A 69 -0.98 -8.83 -5.06
N GLY A 70 -0.73 -7.52 -5.19
CA GLY A 70 -0.80 -6.78 -6.45
C GLY A 70 -2.21 -6.47 -6.96
N SER A 71 -3.23 -6.54 -6.12
CA SER A 71 -4.63 -6.39 -6.53
C SER A 71 -4.94 -5.03 -7.17
N VAL A 72 -4.45 -3.92 -6.60
CA VAL A 72 -4.64 -2.56 -7.14
C VAL A 72 -4.09 -2.48 -8.57
N LEU A 73 -2.87 -2.96 -8.77
CA LEU A 73 -2.20 -2.89 -10.08
C LEU A 73 -2.90 -3.76 -11.13
N ARG A 74 -3.39 -4.94 -10.76
CA ARG A 74 -4.18 -5.76 -11.69
C ARG A 74 -5.45 -5.04 -12.13
N LYS A 75 -6.14 -4.37 -11.21
CA LYS A 75 -7.33 -3.57 -11.56
C LYS A 75 -6.99 -2.40 -12.47
N LEU A 76 -5.91 -1.67 -12.19
CA LEU A 76 -5.44 -0.59 -13.04
C LEU A 76 -5.07 -1.09 -14.45
N SER A 77 -4.37 -2.23 -14.54
CA SER A 77 -4.06 -2.85 -15.81
C SER A 77 -5.32 -3.21 -16.62
N ASN A 78 -6.34 -3.78 -15.97
CA ASN A 78 -7.63 -4.05 -16.60
C ASN A 78 -8.37 -2.78 -17.06
N CYS A 79 -8.08 -1.65 -16.41
CA CYS A 79 -8.59 -0.33 -16.80
C CYS A 79 -7.73 0.36 -17.88
N GLY A 80 -6.71 -0.31 -18.41
CA GLY A 80 -5.90 0.16 -19.54
C GLY A 80 -4.69 1.00 -19.17
N PHE A 81 -4.24 1.02 -17.90
CA PHE A 81 -2.96 1.60 -17.54
C PHE A 81 -1.81 0.70 -17.98
N LEU A 82 -0.73 1.30 -18.51
CA LEU A 82 0.31 0.56 -19.25
C LEU A 82 1.62 0.40 -18.46
N ASN A 83 1.96 1.34 -17.60
CA ASN A 83 3.25 1.41 -16.92
C ASN A 83 3.08 1.22 -15.41
N LEU A 84 2.95 -0.04 -14.98
CA LEU A 84 2.62 -0.41 -13.61
C LEU A 84 3.78 -1.12 -12.93
N PHE A 85 4.12 -0.64 -11.73
CA PHE A 85 5.16 -1.17 -10.88
C PHE A 85 4.59 -1.45 -9.49
N GLY A 86 4.92 -2.59 -8.91
CA GLY A 86 4.62 -2.92 -7.53
C GLY A 86 5.92 -3.25 -6.80
N ILE A 87 6.13 -2.63 -5.67
CA ILE A 87 7.26 -2.92 -4.80
C ILE A 87 6.78 -3.45 -3.46
N ASP A 88 7.49 -4.42 -2.92
CA ASP A 88 7.27 -4.95 -1.58
C ASP A 88 8.58 -5.49 -1.03
N TYR A 89 8.78 -5.40 0.29
CA TYR A 89 9.97 -5.97 0.90
C TYR A 89 9.85 -7.49 1.10
N SER A 90 8.62 -8.02 1.15
CA SER A 90 8.38 -9.46 1.29
C SER A 90 8.53 -10.18 -0.04
N TYR A 91 9.50 -11.10 -0.10
CA TYR A 91 9.67 -11.96 -1.26
C TYR A 91 8.40 -12.77 -1.57
N LYS A 92 7.68 -13.22 -0.51
CA LYS A 92 6.45 -14.00 -0.65
C LYS A 92 5.30 -13.19 -1.22
N ALA A 93 5.18 -11.92 -0.86
CA ALA A 93 4.22 -11.00 -1.46
C ALA A 93 4.49 -10.83 -2.96
N ILE A 94 5.73 -10.58 -3.34
CA ILE A 94 6.15 -10.44 -4.75
C ILE A 94 5.91 -11.74 -5.54
N GLU A 95 6.21 -12.89 -4.96
CA GLU A 95 5.97 -14.19 -5.59
C GLU A 95 4.47 -14.42 -5.80
N LEU A 96 3.64 -14.17 -4.78
CA LEU A 96 2.18 -14.26 -4.86
C LEU A 96 1.62 -13.34 -5.95
N ALA A 97 2.02 -12.06 -5.96
CA ALA A 97 1.57 -11.09 -6.95
C ALA A 97 1.91 -11.52 -8.38
N LYS A 98 3.13 -12.03 -8.62
CA LYS A 98 3.56 -12.58 -9.91
C LYS A 98 2.74 -13.80 -10.32
N ASN A 99 2.52 -14.74 -9.40
CA ASN A 99 1.79 -15.97 -9.66
C ASN A 99 0.33 -15.69 -10.01
N ILE A 100 -0.35 -14.82 -9.26
CA ILE A 100 -1.73 -14.42 -9.56
C ILE A 100 -1.79 -13.72 -10.93
N SER A 101 -0.86 -12.78 -11.17
CA SER A 101 -0.87 -12.00 -12.42
C SER A 101 -0.60 -12.88 -13.64
N SER A 102 0.30 -13.86 -13.55
CA SER A 102 0.59 -14.77 -14.67
C SER A 102 -0.54 -15.74 -14.95
N LYS A 103 -1.22 -16.23 -13.93
CA LYS A 103 -2.30 -17.23 -14.05
C LYS A 103 -3.60 -16.63 -14.59
N ASN A 104 -3.97 -15.45 -14.08
CA ASN A 104 -5.29 -14.87 -14.30
C ASN A 104 -5.29 -13.72 -15.32
N TYR A 105 -4.11 -13.17 -15.63
CA TYR A 105 -3.95 -11.93 -16.39
C TYR A 105 -2.78 -12.01 -17.37
N SER A 106 -2.83 -12.94 -18.29
CA SER A 106 -1.72 -13.31 -19.20
C SER A 106 -1.13 -12.16 -20.03
N ASN A 107 -1.85 -11.05 -20.18
CA ASN A 107 -1.39 -9.88 -20.94
C ASN A 107 -0.88 -8.73 -20.03
N ASN A 108 -0.86 -8.89 -18.70
CA ASN A 108 -0.45 -7.85 -17.78
C ASN A 108 1.07 -7.73 -17.71
N LYS A 109 1.56 -6.55 -18.08
CA LYS A 109 2.99 -6.21 -18.02
C LYS A 109 3.33 -5.47 -16.70
N ILE A 110 2.73 -5.89 -15.58
CA ILE A 110 3.04 -5.33 -14.27
C ILE A 110 4.45 -5.80 -13.88
N LYS A 111 5.30 -4.86 -13.46
CA LYS A 111 6.62 -5.16 -12.94
C LYS A 111 6.60 -5.20 -11.42
N PHE A 112 6.85 -6.38 -10.85
CA PHE A 112 6.95 -6.58 -9.40
C PHE A 112 8.42 -6.71 -9.00
N LEU A 113 8.85 -5.86 -8.05
CA LEU A 113 10.22 -5.72 -7.59
C LEU A 113 10.30 -5.92 -6.08
N LEU A 114 11.29 -6.68 -5.64
CA LEU A 114 11.61 -6.81 -4.22
C LEU A 114 12.43 -5.60 -3.78
N ALA A 115 11.88 -4.76 -2.91
CA ALA A 115 12.57 -3.60 -2.37
C ALA A 115 11.97 -3.18 -1.02
N ASN A 116 12.82 -2.80 -0.07
CA ASN A 116 12.42 -2.25 1.22
C ASN A 116 12.59 -0.73 1.22
N ILE A 117 11.48 0.00 1.22
CA ILE A 117 11.50 1.46 1.17
C ILE A 117 12.04 2.13 2.44
N SER A 118 12.11 1.39 3.56
CA SER A 118 12.61 1.90 4.84
C SER A 118 14.13 1.82 4.96
N GLU A 119 14.77 0.87 4.30
CA GLU A 119 16.19 0.53 4.48
C GLU A 119 16.99 0.74 3.19
N ASP A 120 16.40 0.41 2.06
CA ASP A 120 17.09 0.46 0.79
C ASP A 120 17.05 1.88 0.21
N LYS A 121 18.20 2.35 -0.24
CA LYS A 121 18.20 3.40 -1.23
C LYS A 121 17.58 2.77 -2.47
N LEU A 122 16.31 3.10 -2.75
CA LEU A 122 15.66 2.76 -4.01
C LEU A 122 16.70 2.92 -5.12
N GLU A 123 16.99 1.83 -5.82
CA GLU A 123 18.00 1.82 -6.86
C GLU A 123 17.86 3.07 -7.71
N SER A 124 19.00 3.67 -8.07
CA SER A 124 19.03 4.92 -8.87
C SER A 124 18.17 4.84 -10.15
N GLU A 125 17.85 3.62 -10.58
CA GLU A 125 16.95 3.34 -11.69
C GLU A 125 15.48 3.63 -11.41
N LEU A 126 15.03 3.63 -10.13
CA LEU A 126 13.64 3.87 -9.76
C LEU A 126 13.40 5.31 -9.32
N LYS A 127 14.45 5.98 -8.85
CA LYS A 127 14.35 7.33 -8.31
C LYS A 127 13.97 8.34 -9.41
N GLY A 128 12.86 9.05 -9.21
CA GLY A 128 12.38 10.09 -10.12
C GLY A 128 11.72 9.58 -11.40
N LYS A 129 11.39 8.30 -11.49
CA LYS A 129 10.76 7.69 -12.68
C LYS A 129 9.27 7.46 -12.58
N PHE A 130 8.65 7.76 -11.44
CA PHE A 130 7.23 7.56 -11.23
C PHE A 130 6.49 8.87 -11.27
N ASP A 131 5.40 8.90 -12.04
CA ASP A 131 4.46 10.02 -12.04
C ASP A 131 3.50 9.95 -10.84
N ILE A 132 3.21 8.74 -10.37
CA ILE A 132 2.27 8.47 -9.29
C ILE A 132 2.82 7.39 -8.37
N LEU A 133 2.81 7.67 -7.08
CA LEU A 133 3.04 6.69 -6.02
C LEU A 133 1.71 6.39 -5.32
N LEU A 134 1.41 5.10 -5.16
CA LEU A 134 0.26 4.64 -4.40
C LEU A 134 0.72 4.02 -3.10
N ASP A 135 0.02 4.33 -2.04
CA ASP A 135 0.12 3.67 -0.76
C ASP A 135 -1.28 3.27 -0.29
N LYS A 136 -1.45 2.01 0.05
CA LYS A 136 -2.69 1.48 0.62
C LYS A 136 -2.39 0.69 1.90
N GLY A 137 -1.90 1.40 2.92
CA GLY A 137 -1.66 0.87 4.25
C GLY A 137 -0.22 0.47 4.57
N THR A 138 0.73 0.70 3.69
CA THR A 138 2.14 0.44 3.97
C THR A 138 2.70 1.45 4.96
N PHE A 139 2.36 2.73 4.76
CA PHE A 139 2.74 3.78 5.70
C PHE A 139 2.12 3.53 7.09
N ASP A 140 0.85 3.10 7.14
CA ASP A 140 0.19 2.71 8.40
C ASP A 140 0.96 1.58 9.10
N ALA A 141 1.33 0.53 8.36
CA ALA A 141 2.09 -0.59 8.91
C ALA A 141 3.47 -0.14 9.44
N ILE A 142 4.20 0.72 8.70
CA ILE A 142 5.50 1.26 9.13
C ILE A 142 5.34 2.10 10.39
N SER A 143 4.29 2.93 10.48
CA SER A 143 4.06 3.79 11.65
C SER A 143 3.74 3.01 12.92
N LEU A 144 3.23 1.78 12.81
CA LEU A 144 2.98 0.89 13.94
C LEU A 144 4.25 0.30 14.56
N THR A 145 5.39 0.36 13.88
CA THR A 145 6.67 -0.16 14.37
C THR A 145 7.27 0.72 15.48
N ASN A 146 7.01 2.03 15.45
CA ASN A 146 7.69 3.04 16.28
C ASN A 146 6.82 3.57 17.44
N LYS A 147 5.75 2.89 17.81
CA LYS A 147 4.87 3.34 18.92
C LYS A 147 5.49 3.02 20.28
N SER A 148 6.58 3.70 20.67
CA SER A 148 6.97 3.80 22.07
C SER A 148 6.40 5.07 22.76
N ASP A 149 5.98 6.10 22.02
CA ASP A 149 5.65 7.41 22.59
C ASP A 149 4.50 8.20 21.92
N LEU A 150 3.73 7.62 21.01
CA LEU A 150 2.62 8.35 20.37
C LEU A 150 1.29 7.63 20.66
N ASP A 151 0.57 8.14 21.64
CA ASP A 151 -0.76 7.64 22.08
C ASP A 151 -1.92 8.01 21.15
N ASP A 152 -1.66 8.71 20.04
CA ASP A 152 -2.72 9.23 19.17
C ASP A 152 -2.50 8.82 17.71
N GLU A 153 -3.62 8.53 17.02
CA GLU A 153 -3.66 8.50 15.55
C GLU A 153 -2.97 9.77 15.02
N ILE A 154 -2.02 9.62 14.08
CA ILE A 154 -1.39 10.79 13.48
C ILE A 154 -2.50 11.66 12.87
N PRO A 155 -2.74 12.86 13.40
CA PRO A 155 -3.80 13.71 12.88
C PRO A 155 -3.56 13.98 11.39
N ARG A 156 -4.65 14.07 10.61
CA ARG A 156 -4.59 14.35 9.18
C ARG A 156 -3.60 15.46 8.80
N ASN A 157 -3.63 16.57 9.54
CA ASN A 157 -2.75 17.71 9.26
C ASN A 157 -1.28 17.37 9.51
N GLU A 158 -0.99 16.53 10.48
CA GLU A 158 0.35 16.06 10.78
C GLU A 158 0.86 15.10 9.70
N LEU A 159 0.02 14.18 9.22
CA LEU A 159 0.35 13.31 8.08
C LEU A 159 0.66 14.15 6.82
N ILE A 160 -0.17 15.16 6.53
CA ILE A 160 0.07 16.06 5.40
C ILE A 160 1.41 16.78 5.58
N ASN A 161 1.67 17.35 6.76
CA ASN A 161 2.91 18.06 7.06
C ASN A 161 4.16 17.14 6.98
N LEU A 162 4.04 15.88 7.39
CA LEU A 162 5.12 14.90 7.30
C LEU A 162 5.45 14.52 5.85
N LEU A 163 4.45 14.44 4.98
CA LEU A 163 4.62 14.06 3.58
C LEU A 163 4.88 15.25 2.66
N GLU A 164 4.43 16.45 3.03
CA GLU A 164 4.77 17.66 2.28
C GLU A 164 6.25 18.02 2.49
N ASN A 165 6.95 18.23 1.41
CA ASN A 165 8.36 18.61 1.40
C ASN A 165 8.69 19.40 0.13
N GLU A 166 9.98 19.62 -0.13
CA GLU A 166 10.43 20.34 -1.35
C GLU A 166 10.00 19.67 -2.65
N LEU A 167 9.71 18.37 -2.62
CA LEU A 167 9.40 17.57 -3.78
C LEU A 167 7.91 17.25 -3.92
N LEU A 168 7.19 17.14 -2.80
CA LEU A 168 5.78 16.76 -2.76
C LEU A 168 4.93 17.88 -2.20
N CYS A 169 3.76 18.10 -2.78
CA CYS A 169 2.73 18.96 -2.21
C CYS A 169 1.39 18.24 -2.15
N PHE A 170 0.63 18.51 -1.09
CA PHE A 170 -0.73 18.02 -0.97
C PHE A 170 -1.59 18.53 -2.13
N ASP A 171 -2.34 17.65 -2.76
CA ASP A 171 -3.27 17.99 -3.86
C ASP A 171 -4.72 17.96 -3.41
N CYS A 172 -5.18 16.81 -2.96
CA CYS A 172 -6.58 16.64 -2.54
C CYS A 172 -6.76 15.41 -1.65
N GLU A 173 -7.94 15.31 -1.05
CA GLU A 173 -8.40 14.11 -0.37
C GLU A 173 -9.17 13.19 -1.30
N LEU A 174 -9.04 11.89 -1.07
CA LEU A 174 -9.96 10.92 -1.64
C LEU A 174 -11.25 10.88 -0.83
N PRO A 175 -12.42 10.73 -1.46
CA PRO A 175 -13.68 10.55 -0.75
C PRO A 175 -13.60 9.30 0.13
N THR A 176 -13.73 9.46 1.43
CA THR A 176 -13.67 8.38 2.42
C THR A 176 -15.06 7.94 2.88
N ASN A 177 -15.21 6.69 3.28
CA ASN A 177 -16.39 6.21 4.00
C ASN A 177 -16.02 5.96 5.45
N ASN A 178 -16.98 6.23 6.34
CA ASN A 178 -16.84 5.99 7.77
C ASN A 178 -16.81 4.48 8.07
N ASN A 179 -16.06 4.11 9.09
CA ASN A 179 -15.85 2.78 9.67
C ASN A 179 -14.84 1.90 8.95
N PHE A 180 -13.68 1.80 9.55
CA PHE A 180 -12.70 0.78 9.19
C PHE A 180 -12.11 0.16 10.47
N GLU A 181 -11.57 -1.05 10.32
CA GLU A 181 -10.85 -1.74 11.40
C GLU A 181 -9.46 -2.11 10.89
N PHE A 182 -8.42 -1.70 11.62
CA PHE A 182 -7.04 -2.00 11.32
C PHE A 182 -6.25 -2.27 12.60
N GLY A 183 -5.48 -3.36 12.62
CA GLY A 183 -4.66 -3.71 13.78
C GLY A 183 -5.43 -4.00 15.07
N GLY A 184 -6.71 -4.39 14.96
CA GLY A 184 -7.59 -4.60 16.12
C GLY A 184 -8.18 -3.31 16.71
N CYS A 185 -7.87 -2.15 16.12
CA CYS A 185 -8.46 -0.86 16.46
C CYS A 185 -9.56 -0.50 15.48
N LYS A 186 -10.69 -0.05 16.00
CA LYS A 186 -11.79 0.48 15.19
C LYS A 186 -11.61 1.98 15.04
N GLY A 187 -11.34 2.41 13.80
CA GLY A 187 -11.35 3.83 13.43
C GLY A 187 -12.70 4.23 12.84
N ASN A 188 -13.06 5.48 13.04
CA ASN A 188 -14.30 6.02 12.47
C ASN A 188 -14.11 6.55 11.06
N THR A 189 -12.88 6.76 10.62
CA THR A 189 -12.58 7.35 9.30
C THR A 189 -11.18 6.93 8.86
N TYR A 190 -11.04 6.44 7.64
CA TYR A 190 -9.74 6.40 6.98
C TYR A 190 -9.61 7.60 6.05
N ILE A 191 -8.42 8.14 5.93
CA ILE A 191 -8.13 9.32 5.12
C ILE A 191 -7.32 8.85 3.91
N GLY A 192 -7.81 9.19 2.71
CA GLY A 192 -7.01 9.06 1.50
C GLY A 192 -6.50 10.43 1.10
N CYS A 193 -5.19 10.60 1.01
CA CYS A 193 -4.56 11.84 0.59
C CYS A 193 -3.84 11.64 -0.74
N VAL A 194 -3.86 12.66 -1.58
CA VAL A 194 -3.13 12.70 -2.85
C VAL A 194 -2.07 13.79 -2.76
N PHE A 195 -0.85 13.42 -3.12
CA PHE A 195 0.27 14.34 -3.21
C PHE A 195 0.75 14.42 -4.66
N LYS A 196 1.16 15.59 -5.08
CA LYS A 196 1.77 15.85 -6.38
C LYS A 196 3.24 16.15 -6.25
N TRP A 197 3.99 15.74 -7.24
CA TRP A 197 5.37 16.15 -7.41
C TRP A 197 5.44 17.64 -7.77
N ARG A 198 6.33 18.38 -7.14
CA ARG A 198 6.54 19.83 -7.39
C ARG A 198 7.45 20.09 -8.60
N GLY A 199 7.60 19.14 -9.51
CA GLY A 199 8.45 19.09 -10.67
C GLY A 199 8.90 20.38 -11.29
#